data_85c81492b29347559a890337b5305033
#
_entry.id   85c81492b29347559a890337b5305033
#
_cell.length_a   1.000
_cell.length_b   1.000
_cell.length_c   1.000
_cell.angle_alpha   90.00
_cell.angle_beta   90.00
_cell.angle_gamma   90.00
#
_symmetry.space_group_name_H-M   'P 1'
#
loop_
_entity.id
_entity.type
_entity.pdbx_description
1 polymer ?
#
loop_
_entity_poly.entity_id
_entity_poly.type
_entity_poly.pdbx_seq_one_letter_code
_entity_poly.pdbx_strand_id
1 'polypeptide(L)' 'MKIIVILLLSVAGVEEIELAKSPSISCGEAGNKWLEANTVYKDQIDGDPSKQGSYTKDGKLAWGYYCK' A
#
# COMPACT_ATOMS: atom_id res chain seq x y z
N MET A 1 -7.36 -16.09 -7.63
CA MET A 1 -7.52 -14.86 -6.85
C MET A 1 -7.68 -13.69 -7.79
N LYS A 2 -8.78 -12.96 -7.67
CA LYS A 2 -9.13 -11.90 -8.62
C LYS A 2 -9.12 -10.50 -8.02
N ILE A 3 -8.99 -10.40 -6.69
CA ILE A 3 -9.05 -9.12 -5.98
C ILE A 3 -7.81 -9.00 -5.12
N ILE A 4 -7.18 -7.84 -5.18
CA ILE A 4 -6.11 -7.47 -4.26
C ILE A 4 -6.65 -6.45 -3.26
N VAL A 5 -6.34 -6.64 -2.00
CA VAL A 5 -6.74 -5.73 -0.92
C VAL A 5 -5.49 -5.03 -0.42
N ILE A 6 -5.49 -3.71 -0.50
CA ILE A 6 -4.39 -2.88 -0.02
C ILE A 6 -4.74 -2.35 1.36
N LEU A 7 -3.82 -2.51 2.31
CA LEU A 7 -4.02 -2.09 3.69
C LEU A 7 -3.33 -0.76 3.94
N LEU A 8 -4.10 0.24 4.31
CA LEU A 8 -3.60 1.59 4.58
C LEU A 8 -3.85 1.95 6.03
N LEU A 9 -2.89 2.62 6.63
CA LEU A 9 -2.96 3.09 8.02
C LEU A 9 -2.88 4.60 8.05
N SER A 10 -3.80 5.22 8.77
CA SER A 10 -3.81 6.67 8.97
C SER A 10 -4.21 6.97 10.41
N VAL A 11 -4.28 8.27 10.75
CA VAL A 11 -4.74 8.69 12.08
C VAL A 11 -6.18 8.27 12.36
N ALA A 12 -6.96 8.01 11.30
CA ALA A 12 -8.35 7.56 11.43
C ALA A 12 -8.46 6.04 11.60
N GLY A 13 -7.35 5.31 11.52
CA GLY A 13 -7.33 3.86 11.66
C GLY A 13 -6.93 3.15 10.39
N VAL A 14 -7.27 1.87 10.30
CA VAL A 14 -6.93 1.02 9.17
C VAL A 14 -8.02 1.08 8.10
N GLU A 15 -7.60 1.25 6.85
CA GLU A 15 -8.48 1.27 5.70
C GLU A 15 -8.08 0.17 4.73
N GLU A 16 -9.06 -0.49 4.13
CA GLU A 16 -8.81 -1.51 3.12
C GLU A 16 -9.37 -1.04 1.79
N ILE A 17 -8.55 -1.13 0.73
CA ILE A 17 -8.98 -0.81 -0.62
C ILE A 17 -8.99 -2.10 -1.43
N GLU A 18 -10.13 -2.43 -2.03
CA GLU A 18 -10.25 -3.62 -2.87
C GLU A 18 -10.17 -3.22 -4.33
N LEU A 19 -9.27 -3.88 -5.06
CA LEU A 19 -9.04 -3.60 -6.47
C LEU A 19 -9.07 -4.88 -7.28
N ALA A 20 -9.52 -4.79 -8.52
CA ALA A 20 -9.47 -5.92 -9.43
C ALA A 20 -8.01 -6.26 -9.77
N LYS A 21 -7.68 -7.54 -9.74
CA LYS A 21 -6.35 -8.02 -10.08
C LYS A 21 -6.45 -8.85 -11.36
N SER A 22 -5.53 -8.61 -12.30
CA SER A 22 -5.43 -9.45 -13.48
C SER A 22 -5.06 -10.88 -13.07
N PRO A 23 -5.74 -11.90 -13.59
CA PRO A 23 -5.40 -13.29 -13.27
C PRO A 23 -4.04 -13.72 -13.83
N SER A 24 -3.46 -12.93 -14.73
CA SER A 24 -2.17 -13.27 -15.34
C SER A 24 -0.97 -12.82 -14.52
N ILE A 25 -1.16 -12.05 -13.44
CA ILE A 25 -0.07 -11.61 -12.60
C ILE A 25 -0.24 -12.14 -11.17
N SER A 26 0.88 -12.32 -10.47
CA SER A 26 0.86 -12.80 -9.09
C SER A 26 0.38 -11.70 -8.14
N CYS A 27 -0.01 -12.10 -6.93
CA CYS A 27 -0.41 -11.16 -5.90
C CYS A 27 0.73 -10.18 -5.56
N GLY A 28 1.95 -10.69 -5.40
CA GLY A 28 3.11 -9.85 -5.12
C GLY A 28 3.38 -8.82 -6.20
N GLU A 29 3.27 -9.25 -7.47
CA GLU A 29 3.47 -8.34 -8.60
C GLU A 29 2.39 -7.26 -8.63
N ALA A 30 1.13 -7.64 -8.40
CA ALA A 30 0.03 -6.69 -8.36
C ALA A 30 0.21 -5.67 -7.24
N GLY A 31 0.60 -6.13 -6.05
CA GLY A 31 0.84 -5.25 -4.91
C GLY A 31 1.97 -4.27 -5.16
N ASN A 32 3.09 -4.76 -5.69
CA ASN A 32 4.25 -3.92 -5.99
C ASN A 32 3.92 -2.86 -7.05
N LYS A 33 3.18 -3.23 -8.08
CA LYS A 33 2.78 -2.28 -9.12
C LYS A 33 1.89 -1.18 -8.56
N TRP A 34 0.95 -1.56 -7.70
CA TRP A 34 0.07 -0.57 -7.08
C TRP A 34 0.88 0.41 -6.22
N LEU A 35 1.79 -0.12 -5.42
CA LEU A 35 2.63 0.71 -4.54
C LEU A 35 3.50 1.68 -5.36
N GLU A 36 4.13 1.21 -6.43
CA GLU A 36 4.94 2.06 -7.30
C GLU A 36 4.14 3.20 -7.91
N ALA A 37 2.90 2.92 -8.30
CA ALA A 37 2.05 3.90 -8.97
C ALA A 37 1.38 4.88 -8.01
N ASN A 38 1.17 4.49 -6.76
CA ASN A 38 0.31 5.24 -5.84
C ASN A 38 0.99 5.70 -4.55
N THR A 39 2.23 5.31 -4.32
CA THR A 39 2.93 5.68 -3.09
C THR A 39 4.35 6.17 -3.39
N VAL A 40 4.91 6.87 -2.42
CA VAL A 40 6.30 7.29 -2.43
C VAL A 40 6.95 6.79 -1.15
N TYR A 41 8.09 6.14 -1.28
CA TYR A 41 8.84 5.67 -0.12
C TYR A 41 9.52 6.84 0.58
N LYS A 42 9.39 6.89 1.90
CA LYS A 42 10.02 7.91 2.73
C LYS A 42 10.87 7.24 3.80
N ASP A 43 12.14 7.62 3.87
CA ASP A 43 13.07 7.08 4.86
C ASP A 43 12.73 7.57 6.27
N GLN A 44 12.15 8.74 6.37
CA GLN A 44 11.80 9.37 7.64
C GLN A 44 10.74 10.43 7.42
N ILE A 45 10.00 10.74 8.46
CA ILE A 45 9.03 11.83 8.45
C ILE A 45 9.39 12.76 9.62
N ASP A 46 9.59 14.04 9.31
CA ASP A 46 9.98 15.05 10.29
C ASP A 46 11.24 14.64 11.08
N GLY A 47 12.18 13.97 10.39
CA GLY A 47 13.41 13.51 11.01
C GLY A 47 13.28 12.24 11.86
N ASP A 48 12.10 11.61 11.86
CA ASP A 48 11.84 10.40 12.66
C ASP A 48 11.92 9.15 11.78
N PRO A 49 13.01 8.36 11.87
CA PRO A 49 13.17 7.17 11.04
C PRO A 49 12.21 6.03 11.41
N SER A 50 11.55 6.10 12.56
CA SER A 50 10.56 5.07 12.93
C SER A 50 9.31 5.17 12.08
N LYS A 51 9.14 6.26 11.33
CA LYS A 51 8.00 6.49 10.46
C LYS A 51 8.30 6.21 9.00
N GLN A 52 9.41 5.53 8.71
CA GLN A 52 9.74 5.17 7.33
C GLN A 52 8.68 4.25 6.73
N GLY A 53 8.50 4.33 5.43
CA GLY A 53 7.56 3.48 4.71
C GLY A 53 7.06 4.11 3.43
N SER A 54 6.11 3.43 2.78
CA SER A 54 5.49 3.90 1.55
C SER A 54 4.20 4.63 1.89
N TYR A 55 4.11 5.89 1.47
CA TYR A 55 2.97 6.75 1.80
C TYR A 55 2.23 7.19 0.55
N THR A 56 0.90 7.20 0.63
CA THR A 56 0.06 7.73 -0.44
C THR A 56 0.12 9.26 -0.44
N LYS A 57 -0.46 9.87 -1.48
CA LYS A 57 -0.54 11.35 -1.56
C LYS A 57 -1.31 11.93 -0.38
N ASP A 58 -2.24 11.16 0.18
CA ASP A 58 -3.04 11.57 1.33
C ASP A 58 -2.31 11.41 2.66
N GLY A 59 -1.08 10.90 2.64
CA GLY A 59 -0.30 10.68 3.85
C GLY A 59 -0.62 9.41 4.59
N LYS A 60 -1.28 8.45 3.94
CA LYS A 60 -1.60 7.15 4.54
C LYS A 60 -0.47 6.17 4.30
N LEU A 61 -0.12 5.41 5.32
CA LEU A 61 0.92 4.40 5.22
C LEU A 61 0.36 3.12 4.60
N ALA A 62 0.95 2.70 3.48
CA ALA A 62 0.63 1.41 2.87
C ALA A 62 1.47 0.35 3.57
N TRP A 63 0.88 -0.41 4.51
CA TRP A 63 1.63 -1.33 5.35
C TRP A 63 1.51 -2.78 4.94
N GLY A 64 0.65 -3.10 4.00
CA GLY A 64 0.56 -4.45 3.49
C GLY A 64 -0.52 -4.62 2.45
N TYR A 65 -0.60 -5.82 1.91
CA TYR A 65 -1.66 -6.19 0.97
C TYR A 65 -1.84 -7.71 1.02
N TYR A 66 -3.00 -8.15 0.57
CA TYR A 66 -3.26 -9.58 0.37
C TYR A 66 -4.24 -9.75 -0.79
N CYS A 67 -4.36 -10.96 -1.30
CA CYS A 67 -5.28 -11.27 -2.39
C CYS A 67 -6.36 -12.23 -1.92
N LYS A 68 -7.55 -12.08 -2.50
CA LYS A 68 -8.66 -12.96 -2.21
C LYS A 68 -9.49 -13.27 -3.47
#